data_4c98d83d38a67ac863d23db75e9e800a
#
_entry.id   4c98d83d38a67ac863d23db75e9e800a
#
_cell.length_a   1.000
_cell.length_b   1.000
_cell.length_c   1.000
_cell.angle_alpha   90.00
_cell.angle_beta   90.00
_cell.angle_gamma   90.00
#
_symmetry.space_group_name_H-M   'P 1'
#
loop_
_entity.id
_entity.type
_entity.pdbx_description
1 polymer ?
#
loop_
_entity_poly.entity_id
_entity_poly.type
_entity_poly.pdbx_seq_one_letter_code
_entity_poly.pdbx_strand_id
1 'polypeptide(L)'
;PGMVTKYFGFLCNYVLLGFKETNSYLKNCKTIFTGTPLREQFYKFNFLPEWVPKGNGPLLIVMGGSQGAKAINQILYESLEFLIKKQFRIVHIVGESNLKPFHVKNSKNYIQKKFTNEIAALIQNCDLVISRSGAGTINELMEAEKPSILIPYPYSKNNHQEKNAMILAASGGSVLINQNKMSKEVFEETLERIFKIKSKKGKNHYEILDLMKKNMENNNKIKSKNEIKKYIDYFLKEF
;
A
#
# COMPACT_ATOMS: atom_id res chain seq x y z
N PRO A 1 -8.18 13.50 10.99
CA PRO A 1 -7.33 14.68 10.83
C PRO A 1 -6.20 14.71 11.85
N GLY A 2 -5.07 15.38 11.51
CA GLY A 2 -4.02 15.69 12.47
C GLY A 2 -4.53 16.62 13.56
N MET A 3 -3.80 16.68 14.70
CA MET A 3 -4.19 17.56 15.81
C MET A 3 -4.32 19.03 15.39
N VAL A 4 -3.35 19.53 14.63
CA VAL A 4 -3.37 20.93 14.14
C VAL A 4 -4.63 21.18 13.31
N THR A 5 -4.93 20.33 12.34
CA THR A 5 -6.14 20.47 11.51
C THR A 5 -7.43 20.39 12.34
N LYS A 6 -7.46 19.54 13.38
CA LYS A 6 -8.62 19.39 14.24
C LYS A 6 -8.89 20.63 15.07
N TYR A 7 -7.83 21.28 15.59
CA TYR A 7 -7.98 22.45 16.50
C TYR A 7 -7.98 23.79 15.76
N PHE A 8 -7.35 23.90 14.60
CA PHE A 8 -7.18 25.17 13.88
C PHE A 8 -7.82 25.19 12.50
N GLY A 9 -8.38 24.07 12.02
CA GLY A 9 -8.99 24.00 10.70
C GLY A 9 -10.15 24.98 10.48
N PHE A 10 -10.84 25.38 11.54
CA PHE A 10 -11.93 26.37 11.47
C PHE A 10 -11.45 27.78 11.12
N LEU A 11 -10.16 28.06 11.31
CA LEU A 11 -9.54 29.35 10.92
C LEU A 11 -9.19 29.39 9.42
N CYS A 12 -9.26 28.24 8.73
CA CYS A 12 -8.98 28.16 7.30
C CYS A 12 -10.26 28.43 6.49
N ASN A 13 -10.12 29.11 5.37
CA ASN A 13 -11.24 29.27 4.41
C ASN A 13 -11.75 27.91 3.94
N TYR A 14 -10.83 26.99 3.68
CA TYR A 14 -11.12 25.59 3.29
C TYR A 14 -10.07 24.63 3.84
N VAL A 15 -10.49 23.40 4.15
CA VAL A 15 -9.62 22.27 4.49
C VAL A 15 -9.72 21.22 3.41
N LEU A 16 -8.62 20.94 2.72
CA LEU A 16 -8.56 19.91 1.70
C LEU A 16 -8.38 18.53 2.35
N LEU A 17 -9.21 17.57 1.97
CA LEU A 17 -9.24 16.25 2.56
C LEU A 17 -8.61 15.20 1.65
N GLY A 18 -7.69 14.40 2.22
CA GLY A 18 -7.13 13.23 1.56
C GLY A 18 -8.09 12.01 1.56
N PHE A 19 -9.00 11.94 2.54
CA PHE A 19 -10.03 10.90 2.66
C PHE A 19 -11.36 11.55 3.00
N LYS A 20 -12.45 11.11 2.35
CA LYS A 20 -13.81 11.65 2.57
C LYS A 20 -14.27 11.48 4.01
N GLU A 21 -13.92 10.37 4.62
CA GLU A 21 -14.29 9.99 5.99
C GLU A 21 -13.74 10.99 7.02
N THR A 22 -12.67 11.73 6.67
CA THR A 22 -12.09 12.77 7.53
C THR A 22 -13.07 13.90 7.79
N ASN A 23 -14.03 14.15 6.90
CA ASN A 23 -15.04 15.18 7.04
C ASN A 23 -15.84 15.07 8.35
N SER A 24 -16.19 13.85 8.77
CA SER A 24 -16.95 13.62 10.00
C SER A 24 -16.26 14.13 11.28
N TYR A 25 -14.96 14.33 11.24
CA TYR A 25 -14.15 14.84 12.36
C TYR A 25 -13.92 16.37 12.35
N LEU A 26 -14.41 17.07 11.31
CA LEU A 26 -14.16 18.49 11.05
C LEU A 26 -15.47 19.29 10.93
N LYS A 27 -16.38 19.11 11.88
CA LYS A 27 -17.76 19.64 11.84
C LYS A 27 -17.86 21.16 11.63
N ASN A 28 -16.85 21.93 12.09
CA ASN A 28 -16.84 23.39 11.99
C ASN A 28 -15.92 23.93 10.89
N CYS A 29 -15.52 23.08 9.94
CA CYS A 29 -14.63 23.46 8.85
C CYS A 29 -15.36 23.34 7.51
N LYS A 30 -15.11 24.28 6.59
CA LYS A 30 -15.46 24.07 5.18
C LYS A 30 -14.47 23.11 4.59
N THR A 31 -14.92 21.95 4.15
CA THR A 31 -14.04 20.87 3.66
C THR A 31 -14.27 20.59 2.19
N ILE A 32 -13.20 20.24 1.50
CA ILE A 32 -13.24 19.80 0.10
C ILE A 32 -12.44 18.52 -0.02
N PHE A 33 -13.05 17.49 -0.59
CA PHE A 33 -12.34 16.25 -0.86
C PHE A 33 -11.56 16.36 -2.19
N THR A 34 -10.23 16.31 -2.10
CA THR A 34 -9.32 16.42 -3.25
C THR A 34 -8.44 15.18 -3.42
N GLY A 35 -8.47 14.24 -2.47
CA GLY A 35 -7.40 13.25 -2.35
C GLY A 35 -6.12 13.87 -1.78
N THR A 36 -5.05 13.06 -1.75
CA THR A 36 -3.72 13.48 -1.25
C THR A 36 -2.75 13.61 -2.43
N PRO A 37 -1.99 14.73 -2.53
CA PRO A 37 -0.96 14.83 -3.56
C PRO A 37 0.12 13.78 -3.33
N LEU A 38 0.49 13.09 -4.38
CA LEU A 38 1.54 12.08 -4.37
C LEU A 38 2.81 12.60 -5.05
N ARG A 39 3.90 11.88 -4.87
CA ARG A 39 5.13 12.12 -5.61
C ARG A 39 4.87 11.96 -7.11
N GLU A 40 5.48 12.81 -7.94
CA GLU A 40 5.23 12.87 -9.38
C GLU A 40 5.40 11.51 -10.08
N GLN A 41 6.30 10.67 -9.58
CA GLN A 41 6.56 9.32 -10.08
C GLN A 41 5.32 8.42 -10.09
N PHE A 42 4.34 8.65 -9.20
CA PHE A 42 3.10 7.86 -9.19
C PHE A 42 2.12 8.24 -10.29
N TYR A 43 2.28 9.42 -10.89
CA TYR A 43 1.43 9.88 -12.00
C TYR A 43 2.00 9.59 -13.38
N LYS A 44 3.17 8.96 -13.45
CA LYS A 44 3.84 8.57 -14.68
C LYS A 44 4.03 7.06 -14.69
N PHE A 45 4.04 6.44 -15.85
CA PHE A 45 4.43 5.05 -15.98
C PHE A 45 5.93 4.93 -15.72
N ASN A 46 6.32 3.93 -14.92
CA ASN A 46 7.72 3.63 -14.62
C ASN A 46 8.00 2.16 -14.96
N PHE A 47 9.08 1.91 -15.67
CA PHE A 47 9.53 0.55 -15.94
C PHE A 47 10.06 -0.12 -14.67
N LEU A 48 9.85 -1.43 -14.58
CA LEU A 48 10.40 -2.22 -13.48
C LEU A 48 11.92 -2.18 -13.49
N PRO A 49 12.60 -1.87 -12.36
CA PRO A 49 14.04 -1.82 -12.30
C PRO A 49 14.70 -3.16 -12.64
N GLU A 50 15.83 -3.12 -13.33
CA GLU A 50 16.55 -4.34 -13.78
C GLU A 50 17.04 -5.25 -12.66
N TRP A 51 17.26 -4.68 -11.47
CA TRP A 51 17.70 -5.41 -10.28
C TRP A 51 16.60 -6.25 -9.61
N VAL A 52 15.34 -6.08 -10.03
CA VAL A 52 14.22 -6.86 -9.48
C VAL A 52 14.34 -8.32 -9.93
N PRO A 53 14.06 -9.31 -9.06
CA PRO A 53 14.11 -10.73 -9.41
C PRO A 53 13.35 -11.04 -10.70
N LYS A 54 14.02 -11.68 -11.66
CA LYS A 54 13.42 -12.10 -12.94
C LYS A 54 12.73 -13.45 -12.79
N GLY A 55 11.66 -13.69 -13.54
CA GLY A 55 10.93 -14.96 -13.53
C GLY A 55 9.45 -14.78 -13.82
N ASN A 56 8.71 -15.89 -13.87
CA ASN A 56 7.28 -15.92 -14.21
C ASN A 56 6.37 -15.95 -12.98
N GLY A 57 6.93 -16.13 -11.79
CA GLY A 57 6.16 -16.14 -10.54
C GLY A 57 5.66 -14.75 -10.14
N PRO A 58 4.63 -14.67 -9.27
CA PRO A 58 4.10 -13.40 -8.80
C PRO A 58 5.16 -12.55 -8.09
N LEU A 59 5.13 -11.23 -8.33
CA LEU A 59 6.03 -10.27 -7.69
C LEU A 59 5.37 -9.66 -6.46
N LEU A 60 5.96 -9.91 -5.31
CA LEU A 60 5.59 -9.32 -4.03
C LEU A 60 6.53 -8.16 -3.67
N ILE A 61 5.96 -7.02 -3.30
CA ILE A 61 6.71 -5.92 -2.68
C ILE A 61 6.35 -5.89 -1.19
N VAL A 62 7.37 -6.03 -0.34
CA VAL A 62 7.20 -6.02 1.12
C VAL A 62 7.91 -4.80 1.68
N MET A 63 7.18 -3.93 2.41
CA MET A 63 7.74 -2.70 2.93
C MET A 63 7.09 -2.26 4.26
N GLY A 64 7.93 -1.76 5.18
CA GLY A 64 7.49 -1.27 6.50
C GLY A 64 7.38 0.26 6.60
N GLY A 65 7.63 0.99 5.50
CA GLY A 65 7.85 2.44 5.52
C GLY A 65 9.31 2.81 5.88
N SER A 66 9.63 4.12 5.94
CA SER A 66 11.00 4.60 6.15
C SER A 66 11.64 4.10 7.46
N GLN A 67 10.88 4.04 8.53
CA GLN A 67 11.35 3.53 9.83
C GLN A 67 11.51 1.99 9.86
N GLY A 68 11.04 1.29 8.83
CA GLY A 68 10.92 -0.15 8.83
C GLY A 68 9.80 -0.66 9.74
N ALA A 69 9.48 -1.94 9.62
CA ALA A 69 8.48 -2.60 10.45
C ALA A 69 8.97 -3.97 10.87
N LYS A 70 9.55 -4.05 12.10
CA LYS A 70 10.14 -5.30 12.62
C LYS A 70 9.20 -6.50 12.45
N ALA A 71 7.91 -6.36 12.80
CA ALA A 71 6.95 -7.45 12.69
C ALA A 71 6.73 -7.91 11.24
N ILE A 72 6.67 -6.98 10.27
CA ILE A 72 6.54 -7.33 8.85
C ILE A 72 7.82 -8.01 8.35
N ASN A 73 8.98 -7.46 8.72
CA ASN A 73 10.26 -8.02 8.32
C ASN A 73 10.44 -9.44 8.89
N GLN A 74 10.07 -9.63 10.15
CA GLN A 74 10.17 -10.93 10.82
C GLN A 74 9.26 -11.98 10.19
N ILE A 75 7.98 -11.69 10.02
CA ILE A 75 7.03 -12.64 9.41
C ILE A 75 7.43 -13.02 7.99
N LEU A 76 7.97 -12.07 7.24
CA LEU A 76 8.50 -12.37 5.91
C LEU A 76 9.69 -13.34 5.98
N TYR A 77 10.64 -13.11 6.90
CA TYR A 77 11.79 -14.01 7.06
C TYR A 77 11.37 -15.43 7.43
N GLU A 78 10.41 -15.56 8.34
CA GLU A 78 9.87 -16.86 8.75
C GLU A 78 9.17 -17.60 7.60
N SER A 79 8.60 -16.87 6.63
CA SER A 79 7.86 -17.41 5.48
C SER A 79 8.67 -17.49 4.18
N LEU A 80 9.96 -17.06 4.16
CA LEU A 80 10.74 -17.00 2.93
C LEU A 80 10.90 -18.35 2.24
N GLU A 81 11.14 -19.41 2.97
CA GLU A 81 11.28 -20.76 2.41
C GLU A 81 10.00 -21.18 1.67
N PHE A 82 8.86 -20.98 2.31
CA PHE A 82 7.54 -21.23 1.72
C PHE A 82 7.34 -20.43 0.44
N LEU A 83 7.61 -19.12 0.48
CA LEU A 83 7.41 -18.23 -0.66
C LEU A 83 8.31 -18.60 -1.85
N ILE A 84 9.58 -18.93 -1.59
CA ILE A 84 10.53 -19.33 -2.62
C ILE A 84 10.12 -20.68 -3.24
N LYS A 85 9.68 -21.63 -2.43
CA LYS A 85 9.15 -22.92 -2.91
C LYS A 85 7.91 -22.73 -3.80
N LYS A 86 7.08 -21.74 -3.51
CA LYS A 86 5.93 -21.33 -4.33
C LYS A 86 6.31 -20.42 -5.51
N GLN A 87 7.61 -20.21 -5.74
CA GLN A 87 8.17 -19.41 -6.85
C GLN A 87 7.79 -17.93 -6.83
N PHE A 88 7.43 -17.35 -5.69
CA PHE A 88 7.26 -15.91 -5.57
C PHE A 88 8.58 -15.18 -5.82
N ARG A 89 8.50 -14.05 -6.51
CA ARG A 89 9.57 -13.07 -6.63
C ARG A 89 9.33 -12.00 -5.56
N ILE A 90 10.35 -11.67 -4.78
CA ILE A 90 10.17 -10.84 -3.59
C ILE A 90 11.18 -9.71 -3.59
N VAL A 91 10.68 -8.48 -3.50
CA VAL A 91 11.47 -7.29 -3.19
C VAL A 91 11.09 -6.83 -1.79
N HIS A 92 12.07 -6.85 -0.89
CA HIS A 92 11.89 -6.50 0.52
C HIS A 92 12.60 -5.19 0.87
N ILE A 93 11.83 -4.16 1.18
CA ILE A 93 12.35 -2.85 1.63
C ILE A 93 12.24 -2.79 3.14
N VAL A 94 13.35 -3.08 3.83
CA VAL A 94 13.37 -3.26 5.29
C VAL A 94 13.31 -1.97 6.10
N GLY A 95 13.63 -0.82 5.49
CA GLY A 95 13.71 0.48 6.19
C GLY A 95 14.91 0.58 7.12
N GLU A 96 14.86 1.52 8.05
CA GLU A 96 15.91 1.77 9.07
C GLU A 96 15.96 0.71 10.19
N SER A 97 15.30 -0.43 10.00
CA SER A 97 15.31 -1.50 11.01
C SER A 97 16.74 -2.05 11.20
N ASN A 98 17.17 -2.23 12.46
CA ASN A 98 18.45 -2.82 12.81
C ASN A 98 18.48 -4.36 12.63
N LEU A 99 17.57 -4.91 11.84
CA LEU A 99 17.57 -6.35 11.54
C LEU A 99 18.73 -6.65 10.59
N LYS A 100 19.52 -7.65 10.97
CA LYS A 100 20.60 -8.16 10.12
C LYS A 100 20.01 -8.61 8.77
N PRO A 101 20.70 -8.38 7.66
CA PRO A 101 20.28 -8.91 6.37
C PRO A 101 20.07 -10.41 6.47
N PHE A 102 18.91 -10.88 6.06
CA PHE A 102 18.64 -12.31 6.00
C PHE A 102 19.13 -12.82 4.63
N HIS A 103 20.16 -13.65 4.65
CA HIS A 103 20.69 -14.26 3.44
C HIS A 103 20.00 -15.60 3.20
N VAL A 104 19.10 -15.65 2.24
CA VAL A 104 18.64 -16.92 1.70
C VAL A 104 19.72 -17.43 0.77
N LYS A 105 20.43 -18.50 1.17
CA LYS A 105 21.43 -19.12 0.32
C LYS A 105 20.82 -19.45 -1.05
N ASN A 106 21.40 -18.91 -2.13
CA ASN A 106 21.10 -19.23 -3.52
C ASN A 106 19.68 -18.88 -4.03
N SER A 107 18.93 -17.98 -3.43
CA SER A 107 17.67 -17.59 -4.01
C SER A 107 17.81 -16.38 -4.94
N LYS A 108 17.61 -16.62 -6.24
CA LYS A 108 17.48 -15.57 -7.25
C LYS A 108 16.14 -14.83 -7.17
N ASN A 109 15.22 -15.33 -6.34
CA ASN A 109 13.84 -14.82 -6.26
C ASN A 109 13.62 -13.83 -5.11
N TYR A 110 14.64 -13.56 -4.30
CA TYR A 110 14.55 -12.64 -3.17
C TYR A 110 15.65 -11.59 -3.20
N ILE A 111 15.26 -10.34 -3.14
CA ILE A 111 16.16 -9.20 -2.98
C ILE A 111 15.72 -8.35 -1.79
N GLN A 112 16.70 -7.98 -0.96
CA GLN A 112 16.52 -7.08 0.17
C GLN A 112 17.25 -5.76 -0.08
N LYS A 113 16.56 -4.65 0.15
CA LYS A 113 17.14 -3.31 0.16
C LYS A 113 16.72 -2.55 1.41
N LYS A 114 17.60 -1.72 1.94
CA LYS A 114 17.27 -0.82 3.05
C LYS A 114 16.31 0.26 2.60
N PHE A 115 16.55 0.83 1.42
CA PHE A 115 15.79 1.92 0.82
C PHE A 115 15.86 1.87 -0.72
N THR A 116 14.88 2.46 -1.38
CA THR A 116 14.91 2.70 -2.82
C THR A 116 14.12 3.95 -3.19
N ASN A 117 14.60 4.68 -4.20
CA ASN A 117 13.87 5.80 -4.82
C ASN A 117 12.87 5.31 -5.87
N GLU A 118 12.90 4.03 -6.24
CA GLU A 118 12.13 3.43 -7.33
C GLU A 118 10.81 2.80 -6.83
N ILE A 119 10.33 3.23 -5.64
CA ILE A 119 9.17 2.59 -5.01
C ILE A 119 7.89 2.70 -5.88
N ALA A 120 7.74 3.79 -6.64
CA ALA A 120 6.62 3.93 -7.57
C ALA A 120 6.66 2.87 -8.67
N ALA A 121 7.84 2.64 -9.28
CA ALA A 121 8.04 1.59 -10.28
C ALA A 121 7.74 0.20 -9.71
N LEU A 122 8.20 -0.09 -8.49
CA LEU A 122 7.95 -1.36 -7.82
C LEU A 122 6.46 -1.58 -7.58
N ILE A 123 5.77 -0.60 -7.00
CA ILE A 123 4.33 -0.69 -6.71
C ILE A 123 3.54 -0.82 -8.01
N GLN A 124 3.83 -0.03 -9.03
CA GLN A 124 3.10 -0.06 -10.31
C GLN A 124 3.22 -1.40 -11.05
N ASN A 125 4.31 -2.14 -10.87
CA ASN A 125 4.60 -3.36 -11.63
C ASN A 125 4.49 -4.66 -10.81
N CYS A 126 4.20 -4.60 -9.52
CA CYS A 126 4.02 -5.80 -8.71
C CYS A 126 2.61 -6.39 -8.83
N ASP A 127 2.46 -7.61 -8.34
CA ASP A 127 1.18 -8.28 -8.24
C ASP A 127 0.48 -7.98 -6.92
N LEU A 128 1.24 -7.86 -5.81
CA LEU A 128 0.71 -7.59 -4.48
C LEU A 128 1.72 -6.80 -3.65
N VAL A 129 1.22 -5.86 -2.85
CA VAL A 129 2.02 -5.13 -1.87
C VAL A 129 1.67 -5.58 -0.45
N ILE A 130 2.69 -5.83 0.38
CA ILE A 130 2.53 -6.11 1.80
C ILE A 130 3.15 -4.96 2.58
N SER A 131 2.35 -4.22 3.35
CA SER A 131 2.84 -3.00 3.99
C SER A 131 2.09 -2.56 5.23
N ARG A 132 2.63 -1.52 5.89
CA ARG A 132 1.87 -0.68 6.81
C ARG A 132 0.83 0.15 6.06
N SER A 133 -0.18 0.62 6.79
CA SER A 133 -1.29 1.42 6.26
C SER A 133 -1.18 2.91 6.61
N GLY A 134 0.02 3.48 6.47
CA GLY A 134 0.19 4.93 6.55
C GLY A 134 -0.61 5.63 5.44
N ALA A 135 -1.08 6.86 5.69
CA ALA A 135 -1.91 7.60 4.74
C ALA A 135 -1.23 7.75 3.36
N GLY A 136 0.08 8.02 3.32
CA GLY A 136 0.85 8.08 2.07
C GLY A 136 0.79 6.76 1.31
N THR A 137 1.08 5.64 1.99
CA THR A 137 1.06 4.31 1.37
C THR A 137 -0.32 3.94 0.83
N ILE A 138 -1.40 4.23 1.58
CA ILE A 138 -2.76 3.97 1.12
C ILE A 138 -3.07 4.73 -0.17
N ASN A 139 -2.72 6.03 -0.22
CA ASN A 139 -2.94 6.82 -1.42
C ASN A 139 -2.05 6.36 -2.60
N GLU A 140 -0.81 5.96 -2.35
CA GLU A 140 0.08 5.38 -3.36
C GLU A 140 -0.48 4.07 -3.94
N LEU A 141 -1.03 3.20 -3.09
CA LEU A 141 -1.68 1.95 -3.51
C LEU A 141 -2.96 2.21 -4.31
N MET A 142 -3.76 3.19 -3.89
CA MET A 142 -4.96 3.61 -4.62
C MET A 142 -4.62 4.15 -6.00
N GLU A 143 -3.64 5.06 -6.10
CA GLU A 143 -3.22 5.64 -7.39
C GLU A 143 -2.66 4.59 -8.34
N ALA A 144 -1.88 3.64 -7.82
CA ALA A 144 -1.31 2.55 -8.60
C ALA A 144 -2.28 1.38 -8.82
N GLU A 145 -3.49 1.43 -8.26
CA GLU A 145 -4.53 0.39 -8.35
C GLU A 145 -4.02 -0.99 -7.89
N LYS A 146 -3.19 -1.01 -6.82
CA LYS A 146 -2.51 -2.24 -6.39
C LYS A 146 -3.20 -2.95 -5.24
N PRO A 147 -3.53 -4.25 -5.43
CA PRO A 147 -3.93 -5.12 -4.35
C PRO A 147 -2.90 -5.16 -3.24
N SER A 148 -3.36 -5.28 -2.00
CA SER A 148 -2.43 -5.29 -0.88
C SER A 148 -2.87 -6.16 0.30
N ILE A 149 -1.88 -6.60 1.08
CA ILE A 149 -2.06 -7.05 2.46
C ILE A 149 -1.58 -5.91 3.36
N LEU A 150 -2.49 -5.38 4.16
CA LEU A 150 -2.22 -4.27 5.06
C LEU A 150 -2.10 -4.78 6.50
N ILE A 151 -0.96 -4.44 7.13
CA ILE A 151 -0.65 -4.80 8.51
C ILE A 151 -0.47 -3.50 9.30
N PRO A 152 -1.56 -2.92 9.84
CA PRO A 152 -1.51 -1.67 10.58
C PRO A 152 -0.58 -1.74 11.78
N TYR A 153 0.10 -0.63 12.09
CA TYR A 153 0.86 -0.52 13.33
C TYR A 153 -0.10 -0.37 14.52
N PRO A 154 -0.09 -1.32 15.49
CA PRO A 154 -1.11 -1.36 16.54
C PRO A 154 -1.05 -0.19 17.51
N TYR A 155 0.12 0.46 17.65
CA TYR A 155 0.31 1.60 18.53
C TYR A 155 0.22 2.94 17.78
N SER A 156 -0.42 2.97 16.62
CA SER A 156 -0.63 4.20 15.88
C SER A 156 -1.63 5.10 16.63
N LYS A 157 -1.30 6.40 16.73
CA LYS A 157 -2.14 7.36 17.45
C LYS A 157 -3.59 7.32 16.95
N ASN A 158 -4.55 7.17 17.87
CA ASN A 158 -5.99 7.07 17.56
C ASN A 158 -6.32 5.96 16.55
N ASN A 159 -5.52 4.89 16.47
CA ASN A 159 -5.67 3.76 15.54
C ASN A 159 -5.78 4.20 14.06
N HIS A 160 -5.09 5.32 13.70
CA HIS A 160 -5.25 5.89 12.35
C HIS A 160 -4.81 4.93 11.25
N GLN A 161 -3.80 4.06 11.49
CA GLN A 161 -3.41 3.08 10.48
C GLN A 161 -4.48 2.01 10.25
N GLU A 162 -5.13 1.53 11.30
CA GLU A 162 -6.24 0.58 11.16
C GLU A 162 -7.41 1.19 10.39
N LYS A 163 -7.78 2.43 10.71
CA LYS A 163 -8.83 3.17 9.97
C LYS A 163 -8.49 3.37 8.51
N ASN A 164 -7.24 3.71 8.19
CA ASN A 164 -6.78 3.82 6.81
C ASN A 164 -6.86 2.46 6.08
N ALA A 165 -6.42 1.37 6.73
CA ALA A 165 -6.50 0.03 6.15
C ALA A 165 -7.95 -0.39 5.86
N MET A 166 -8.89 -0.05 6.76
CA MET A 166 -10.32 -0.35 6.59
C MET A 166 -10.91 0.30 5.35
N ILE A 167 -10.43 1.48 4.93
CA ILE A 167 -10.90 2.14 3.70
C ILE A 167 -10.63 1.25 2.48
N LEU A 168 -9.42 0.74 2.33
CA LEU A 168 -9.07 -0.15 1.23
C LEU A 168 -9.69 -1.56 1.40
N ALA A 169 -9.76 -2.08 2.60
CA ALA A 169 -10.36 -3.38 2.87
C ALA A 169 -11.87 -3.37 2.56
N ALA A 170 -12.59 -2.31 2.92
CA ALA A 170 -14.01 -2.14 2.61
C ALA A 170 -14.28 -2.08 1.10
N SER A 171 -13.32 -1.59 0.32
CA SER A 171 -13.41 -1.61 -1.15
C SER A 171 -13.18 -3.00 -1.75
N GLY A 172 -12.67 -3.96 -0.97
CA GLY A 172 -12.25 -5.27 -1.46
C GLY A 172 -10.92 -5.28 -2.21
N GLY A 173 -10.18 -4.17 -2.20
CA GLY A 173 -8.86 -4.05 -2.83
C GLY A 173 -7.70 -4.50 -1.93
N SER A 174 -7.96 -4.73 -0.64
CA SER A 174 -6.94 -5.21 0.29
C SER A 174 -7.45 -6.20 1.32
N VAL A 175 -6.53 -6.97 1.88
CA VAL A 175 -6.75 -7.83 3.06
C VAL A 175 -6.07 -7.16 4.25
N LEU A 176 -6.79 -7.04 5.36
CA LEU A 176 -6.25 -6.51 6.61
C LEU A 176 -5.85 -7.67 7.52
N ILE A 177 -4.59 -7.67 7.97
CA ILE A 177 -4.10 -8.58 9.01
C ILE A 177 -3.77 -7.75 10.25
N ASN A 178 -4.43 -8.06 11.36
CA ASN A 178 -4.09 -7.45 12.64
C ASN A 178 -2.74 -8.00 13.12
N GLN A 179 -1.77 -7.12 13.39
CA GLN A 179 -0.43 -7.52 13.80
C GLN A 179 -0.42 -8.43 15.04
N ASN A 180 -1.33 -8.19 16.01
CA ASN A 180 -1.37 -8.97 17.26
C ASN A 180 -1.93 -10.40 17.05
N LYS A 181 -2.60 -10.63 15.92
CA LYS A 181 -3.15 -11.94 15.51
C LYS A 181 -2.36 -12.57 14.37
N MET A 182 -1.29 -11.92 13.92
CA MET A 182 -0.46 -12.37 12.81
C MET A 182 0.46 -13.50 13.30
N SER A 183 0.35 -14.64 12.66
CA SER A 183 1.30 -15.76 12.77
C SER A 183 1.80 -16.14 11.37
N LYS A 184 2.81 -17.00 11.31
CA LYS A 184 3.32 -17.55 10.05
C LYS A 184 2.21 -18.23 9.26
N GLU A 185 1.40 -19.05 9.91
CA GLU A 185 0.29 -19.79 9.32
C GLU A 185 -0.74 -18.82 8.72
N VAL A 186 -1.20 -17.82 9.49
CA VAL A 186 -2.17 -16.82 9.02
C VAL A 186 -1.64 -16.05 7.82
N PHE A 187 -0.36 -15.72 7.82
CA PHE A 187 0.28 -14.99 6.73
C PHE A 187 0.38 -15.84 5.46
N GLU A 188 0.88 -17.07 5.58
CA GLU A 188 1.03 -18.00 4.46
C GLU A 188 -0.32 -18.43 3.88
N GLU A 189 -1.31 -18.78 4.72
CA GLU A 189 -2.68 -19.10 4.30
C GLU A 189 -3.36 -17.93 3.56
N THR A 190 -3.12 -16.68 4.04
CA THR A 190 -3.64 -15.50 3.35
C THR A 190 -3.07 -15.37 1.95
N LEU A 191 -1.77 -15.58 1.78
CA LEU A 191 -1.12 -15.58 0.47
C LEU A 191 -1.58 -16.74 -0.41
N GLU A 192 -1.69 -17.95 0.13
CA GLU A 192 -2.22 -19.10 -0.63
C GLU A 192 -3.64 -18.85 -1.12
N ARG A 193 -4.49 -18.24 -0.31
CA ARG A 193 -5.85 -17.89 -0.70
C ARG A 193 -5.87 -16.87 -1.83
N ILE A 194 -5.07 -15.79 -1.73
CA ILE A 194 -5.01 -14.73 -2.75
C ILE A 194 -4.47 -15.28 -4.07
N PHE A 195 -3.42 -16.12 -4.02
CA PHE A 195 -2.76 -16.68 -5.18
C PHE A 195 -3.24 -18.10 -5.55
N LYS A 196 -4.42 -18.50 -5.07
CA LYS A 196 -5.00 -19.78 -5.46
C LYS A 196 -5.34 -19.79 -6.94
N ILE A 197 -4.70 -20.70 -7.67
CA ILE A 197 -4.93 -20.85 -9.10
C ILE A 197 -6.29 -21.51 -9.31
N LYS A 198 -7.11 -20.91 -10.19
CA LYS A 198 -8.28 -21.53 -10.78
C LYS A 198 -8.08 -21.65 -12.28
N SER A 199 -8.41 -22.81 -12.82
CA SER A 199 -8.42 -23.03 -14.27
C SER A 199 -9.80 -22.78 -14.82
N LYS A 200 -9.94 -21.85 -15.76
CA LYS A 200 -11.18 -21.58 -16.48
C LYS A 200 -10.90 -21.46 -17.96
N LYS A 201 -11.59 -22.26 -18.79
CA LYS A 201 -11.38 -22.30 -20.26
C LYS A 201 -9.92 -22.50 -20.67
N GLY A 202 -9.17 -23.36 -19.95
CA GLY A 202 -7.78 -23.67 -20.25
C GLY A 202 -6.77 -22.57 -19.85
N LYS A 203 -7.20 -21.49 -19.21
CA LYS A 203 -6.30 -20.44 -18.68
C LYS A 203 -6.29 -20.48 -17.16
N ASN A 204 -5.09 -20.48 -16.60
CA ASN A 204 -4.90 -20.33 -15.14
C ASN A 204 -4.94 -18.86 -14.77
N HIS A 205 -5.68 -18.52 -13.72
CA HIS A 205 -5.79 -17.16 -13.19
C HIS A 205 -5.90 -17.19 -11.65
N TYR A 206 -5.56 -16.07 -11.02
CA TYR A 206 -5.67 -15.88 -9.57
C TYR A 206 -6.98 -15.16 -9.26
N GLU A 207 -8.08 -15.92 -9.12
CA GLU A 207 -9.43 -15.35 -9.01
C GLU A 207 -9.56 -14.25 -7.95
N ILE A 208 -9.02 -14.47 -6.75
CA ILE A 208 -9.11 -13.48 -5.65
C ILE A 208 -8.24 -12.26 -5.95
N LEU A 209 -7.03 -12.47 -6.45
CA LEU A 209 -6.15 -11.36 -6.83
C LEU A 209 -6.76 -10.52 -7.94
N ASP A 210 -7.36 -11.15 -8.95
CA ASP A 210 -8.01 -10.46 -10.08
C ASP A 210 -9.25 -9.68 -9.61
N LEU A 211 -10.01 -10.24 -8.66
CA LEU A 211 -11.11 -9.52 -8.03
C LEU A 211 -10.61 -8.30 -7.24
N MET A 212 -9.53 -8.45 -6.48
CA MET A 212 -8.91 -7.34 -5.75
C MET A 212 -8.45 -6.23 -6.71
N LYS A 213 -7.80 -6.57 -7.84
CA LYS A 213 -7.39 -5.61 -8.88
C LYS A 213 -8.59 -4.85 -9.41
N LYS A 214 -9.64 -5.54 -9.83
CA LYS A 214 -10.89 -4.93 -10.32
C LYS A 214 -11.52 -3.99 -9.30
N ASN A 215 -11.50 -4.36 -8.02
CA ASN A 215 -12.02 -3.51 -6.95
C ASN A 215 -11.19 -2.24 -6.78
N MET A 216 -9.86 -2.30 -6.93
CA MET A 216 -8.99 -1.12 -6.90
C MET A 216 -9.28 -0.18 -8.07
N GLU A 217 -9.42 -0.68 -9.30
CA GLU A 217 -9.78 0.11 -10.49
C GLU A 217 -11.10 0.85 -10.32
N ASN A 218 -12.12 0.19 -9.77
CA ASN A 218 -13.44 0.78 -9.53
C ASN A 218 -13.43 1.90 -8.48
N ASN A 219 -12.50 1.87 -7.55
CA ASN A 219 -12.40 2.86 -6.47
C ASN A 219 -11.52 4.06 -6.80
N ASN A 220 -10.71 3.98 -7.86
CA ASN A 220 -9.79 5.05 -8.27
C ASN A 220 -10.51 6.11 -9.15
N LYS A 221 -11.64 6.68 -8.66
CA LYS A 221 -12.42 7.66 -9.42
C LYS A 221 -11.92 9.10 -9.31
N ILE A 222 -10.97 9.40 -8.41
CA ILE A 222 -10.50 10.76 -8.18
C ILE A 222 -9.00 10.85 -8.42
N LYS A 223 -8.63 11.48 -9.52
CA LYS A 223 -7.24 11.84 -9.82
C LYS A 223 -6.87 13.07 -8.98
N SER A 224 -6.34 12.84 -7.79
CA SER A 224 -6.02 13.88 -6.79
C SER A 224 -5.20 15.05 -7.35
N LYS A 225 -4.26 14.80 -8.27
CA LYS A 225 -3.44 15.84 -8.90
C LYS A 225 -4.30 16.89 -9.62
N ASN A 226 -5.29 16.44 -10.40
CA ASN A 226 -6.13 17.34 -11.19
C ASN A 226 -7.11 18.12 -10.31
N GLU A 227 -7.68 17.47 -9.30
CA GLU A 227 -8.59 18.11 -8.36
C GLU A 227 -7.89 19.18 -7.53
N ILE A 228 -6.73 18.87 -6.95
CA ILE A 228 -5.95 19.84 -6.14
C ILE A 228 -5.55 21.03 -7.00
N LYS A 229 -5.03 20.81 -8.23
CA LYS A 229 -4.67 21.90 -9.15
C LYS A 229 -5.87 22.79 -9.45
N LYS A 230 -7.03 22.21 -9.77
CA LYS A 230 -8.27 22.94 -10.03
C LYS A 230 -8.64 23.89 -8.89
N TYR A 231 -8.56 23.43 -7.64
CA TYR A 231 -8.88 24.25 -6.48
C TYR A 231 -7.81 25.31 -6.20
N ILE A 232 -6.53 25.00 -6.39
CA ILE A 232 -5.45 26.01 -6.28
C ILE A 232 -5.66 27.10 -7.33
N ASP A 233 -5.90 26.74 -8.60
CA ASP A 233 -6.14 27.71 -9.68
C ASP A 233 -7.41 28.54 -9.44
N TYR A 234 -8.44 27.96 -8.83
CA TYR A 234 -9.65 28.67 -8.42
C TYR A 234 -9.35 29.73 -7.35
N PHE A 235 -8.67 29.33 -6.25
CA PHE A 235 -8.34 30.26 -5.17
C PHE A 235 -7.37 31.36 -5.59
N LEU A 236 -6.41 31.08 -6.49
CA LEU A 236 -5.48 32.10 -6.99
C LEU A 236 -6.16 33.14 -7.90
N LYS A 237 -7.36 32.86 -8.42
CA LYS A 237 -8.14 33.80 -9.21
C LYS A 237 -9.08 34.67 -8.40
N GLU A 238 -9.38 34.28 -7.17
CA GLU A 238 -10.23 35.04 -6.25
C GLU A 238 -9.45 36.07 -5.42
N PHE A 239 -8.11 36.07 -5.49
CA PHE A 239 -7.20 37.03 -4.89
C PHE A 239 -6.39 37.76 -5.95
#